data_99f8bd262d56d0ac8d8ab3d5fb5c3dfe
#
_entry.id   99f8bd262d56d0ac8d8ab3d5fb5c3dfe
#
_cell.length_a   1.000
_cell.length_b   1.000
_cell.length_c   1.000
_cell.angle_alpha   90.00
_cell.angle_beta   90.00
_cell.angle_gamma   90.00
#
_symmetry.space_group_name_H-M   'P 1'
#
loop_
_entity.id
_entity.type
_entity.pdbx_description
1 polymer ?
#
loop_
_entity_poly.entity_id
_entity_poly.type
_entity_poly.pdbx_seq_one_letter_code
_entity_poly.pdbx_strand_id
1 'polypeptide(L)'
;PGLGAYRMLKEEADWTVNDITDQIDYSRYYGGAGCTFFRCANILDNTKGIYDELKDKYYKYPAQLPPLSWLDDTVPAAPEEIRVEKEGDELKLSWQKPDSEKDVLTYTVYYSLTDSINPTSARNILMTGIRDTSIYLPVDTTSERIYIFRFIFHSLSYRKRAIERNLLLSF
;
A
#
# COMPACT_ATOMS: atom_id res chain seq x y z
N PRO A 1 1.89 -14.30 -12.28
CA PRO A 1 2.48 -15.65 -12.49
C PRO A 1 2.52 -16.46 -11.20
N GLY A 2 2.59 -17.81 -11.33
CA GLY A 2 2.84 -18.73 -10.24
C GLY A 2 4.33 -19.05 -10.13
N LEU A 3 4.92 -18.90 -8.95
CA LEU A 3 6.33 -19.13 -8.69
C LEU A 3 6.50 -20.40 -7.85
N GLY A 4 7.37 -21.29 -8.31
CA GLY A 4 7.61 -22.60 -7.68
C GLY A 4 8.60 -22.54 -6.51
N ALA A 5 8.21 -21.96 -5.37
CA ALA A 5 9.08 -21.87 -4.20
C ALA A 5 9.55 -23.26 -3.67
N TYR A 6 8.79 -24.32 -3.91
CA TYR A 6 9.19 -25.69 -3.55
C TYR A 6 10.47 -26.14 -4.24
N ARG A 7 10.80 -25.58 -5.43
CA ARG A 7 12.03 -25.91 -6.16
C ARG A 7 13.31 -25.50 -5.45
N MET A 8 13.20 -24.73 -4.36
CA MET A 8 14.33 -24.42 -3.49
C MET A 8 14.79 -25.59 -2.61
N LEU A 9 13.96 -26.65 -2.50
CA LEU A 9 14.32 -27.86 -1.79
C LEU A 9 15.41 -28.63 -2.55
N LYS A 10 16.32 -29.27 -1.81
CA LYS A 10 17.43 -30.05 -2.41
C LYS A 10 16.99 -31.24 -3.26
N GLU A 11 15.90 -31.88 -2.81
CA GLU A 11 15.29 -33.03 -3.49
C GLU A 11 14.56 -32.64 -4.78
N GLU A 12 14.37 -31.36 -5.02
CA GLU A 12 13.73 -30.82 -6.22
C GLU A 12 14.79 -30.25 -7.19
N ALA A 13 14.91 -28.95 -7.30
CA ALA A 13 15.84 -28.29 -8.21
C ALA A 13 16.98 -27.54 -7.50
N ASP A 14 16.94 -27.53 -6.18
CA ASP A 14 17.91 -26.86 -5.30
C ASP A 14 18.09 -25.34 -5.62
N TRP A 15 17.04 -24.68 -6.09
CA TRP A 15 17.07 -23.26 -6.44
C TRP A 15 17.52 -22.40 -5.27
N THR A 16 18.17 -21.31 -5.60
CA THR A 16 18.52 -20.24 -4.65
C THR A 16 17.35 -19.27 -4.46
N VAL A 17 17.48 -18.35 -3.50
CA VAL A 17 16.53 -17.24 -3.33
C VAL A 17 16.46 -16.38 -4.59
N ASN A 18 17.62 -16.15 -5.25
CA ASN A 18 17.67 -15.32 -6.45
C ASN A 18 16.86 -15.93 -7.61
N ASP A 19 16.82 -17.25 -7.74
CA ASP A 19 16.01 -17.90 -8.78
C ASP A 19 14.51 -17.59 -8.64
N ILE A 20 14.05 -17.31 -7.41
CA ILE A 20 12.67 -16.89 -7.15
C ILE A 20 12.50 -15.37 -7.32
N THR A 21 13.44 -14.59 -6.79
CA THR A 21 13.34 -13.12 -6.81
C THR A 21 13.48 -12.55 -8.21
N ASP A 22 14.35 -13.11 -9.05
CA ASP A 22 14.49 -12.73 -10.45
C ASP A 22 13.16 -12.91 -11.22
N GLN A 23 12.40 -13.96 -10.91
CA GLN A 23 11.07 -14.15 -11.52
C GLN A 23 10.07 -13.07 -11.07
N ILE A 24 10.17 -12.57 -9.83
CA ILE A 24 9.37 -11.44 -9.37
C ILE A 24 9.74 -10.18 -10.16
N ASP A 25 11.04 -9.93 -10.33
CA ASP A 25 11.54 -8.77 -11.06
C ASP A 25 11.14 -8.81 -12.54
N TYR A 26 11.25 -9.98 -13.18
CA TYR A 26 10.73 -10.18 -14.53
C TYR A 26 9.22 -9.93 -14.62
N SER A 27 8.45 -10.46 -13.66
CA SER A 27 7.00 -10.22 -13.63
C SER A 27 6.68 -8.74 -13.55
N ARG A 28 7.37 -8.00 -12.67
CA ARG A 28 7.19 -6.55 -12.51
C ARG A 28 7.62 -5.77 -13.75
N TYR A 29 8.75 -6.15 -14.35
CA TYR A 29 9.26 -5.52 -15.57
C TYR A 29 8.26 -5.60 -16.73
N TYR A 30 7.59 -6.75 -16.88
CA TYR A 30 6.54 -6.94 -17.89
C TYR A 30 5.13 -6.51 -17.43
N GLY A 31 5.02 -5.71 -16.37
CA GLY A 31 3.75 -5.14 -15.93
C GLY A 31 2.84 -6.10 -15.16
N GLY A 32 3.39 -7.20 -14.65
CA GLY A 32 2.64 -8.12 -13.79
C GLY A 32 2.21 -7.45 -12.47
N ALA A 33 0.92 -7.56 -12.13
CA ALA A 33 0.34 -6.93 -10.95
C ALA A 33 0.60 -7.69 -9.64
N GLY A 34 1.20 -8.88 -9.71
CA GLY A 34 1.54 -9.68 -8.53
C GLY A 34 1.98 -11.10 -8.89
N CYS A 35 2.39 -11.84 -7.87
CA CYS A 35 2.85 -13.22 -7.98
C CYS A 35 2.14 -14.10 -6.95
N THR A 36 2.00 -15.38 -7.27
CA THR A 36 1.50 -16.42 -6.35
C THR A 36 2.63 -17.42 -6.10
N PHE A 37 2.84 -17.82 -4.86
CA PHE A 37 3.89 -18.77 -4.51
C PHE A 37 3.31 -20.17 -4.26
N PHE A 38 3.87 -21.18 -4.88
CA PHE A 38 3.62 -22.57 -4.59
C PHE A 38 4.92 -23.23 -4.08
N ARG A 39 4.96 -23.77 -2.88
CA ARG A 39 3.86 -23.81 -1.90
C ARG A 39 4.15 -22.85 -0.73
N CYS A 40 3.08 -22.41 -0.05
CA CYS A 40 3.15 -21.47 1.05
C CYS A 40 4.07 -21.95 2.20
N ALA A 41 4.12 -23.25 2.46
CA ALA A 41 4.99 -23.82 3.49
C ALA A 41 6.45 -23.39 3.34
N ASN A 42 7.00 -23.39 2.13
CA ASN A 42 8.40 -23.00 1.90
C ASN A 42 8.66 -21.53 2.25
N ILE A 43 7.65 -20.67 2.10
CA ILE A 43 7.74 -19.26 2.52
C ILE A 43 7.68 -19.17 4.05
N LEU A 44 6.70 -19.83 4.67
CA LEU A 44 6.54 -19.81 6.14
C LEU A 44 7.71 -20.43 6.89
N ASP A 45 8.28 -21.50 6.35
CA ASP A 45 9.47 -22.17 6.88
C ASP A 45 10.75 -21.38 6.62
N ASN A 46 10.65 -20.23 5.96
CA ASN A 46 11.78 -19.38 5.57
C ASN A 46 12.89 -20.16 4.84
N THR A 47 12.50 -21.06 3.94
CA THR A 47 13.45 -21.93 3.19
C THR A 47 14.51 -21.06 2.52
N LYS A 48 15.80 -21.32 2.86
CA LYS A 48 16.97 -20.55 2.39
C LYS A 48 16.86 -19.02 2.63
N GLY A 49 16.03 -18.54 3.54
CA GLY A 49 15.86 -17.11 3.85
C GLY A 49 14.89 -16.38 2.93
N ILE A 50 14.05 -17.08 2.16
CA ILE A 50 13.10 -16.45 1.21
C ILE A 50 12.09 -15.54 1.89
N TYR A 51 11.60 -15.89 3.08
CA TYR A 51 10.64 -15.06 3.81
C TYR A 51 11.23 -13.70 4.15
N ASP A 52 12.45 -13.68 4.69
CA ASP A 52 13.13 -12.44 5.07
C ASP A 52 13.41 -11.58 3.84
N GLU A 53 13.90 -12.18 2.75
CA GLU A 53 14.16 -11.49 1.50
C GLU A 53 12.88 -10.84 0.94
N LEU A 54 11.77 -11.59 0.93
CA LEU A 54 10.48 -11.07 0.49
C LEU A 54 9.97 -9.93 1.37
N LYS A 55 10.01 -10.11 2.70
CA LYS A 55 9.53 -9.14 3.68
C LYS A 55 10.34 -7.84 3.65
N ASP A 56 11.66 -7.95 3.65
CA ASP A 56 12.53 -6.79 3.86
C ASP A 56 12.81 -6.00 2.59
N LYS A 57 12.69 -6.63 1.40
CA LYS A 57 12.99 -6.00 0.13
C LYS A 57 11.79 -5.93 -0.82
N TYR A 58 11.19 -7.07 -1.15
CA TYR A 58 10.20 -7.15 -2.23
C TYR A 58 8.81 -6.67 -1.83
N TYR A 59 8.41 -6.92 -0.59
CA TYR A 59 7.08 -6.58 -0.03
C TYR A 59 7.18 -5.75 1.26
N LYS A 60 8.28 -5.02 1.41
CA LYS A 60 8.53 -4.13 2.54
C LYS A 60 7.43 -3.09 2.75
N TYR A 61 6.86 -2.59 1.67
CA TYR A 61 5.84 -1.55 1.69
C TYR A 61 4.48 -2.13 1.33
N PRO A 62 3.39 -1.59 1.90
CA PRO A 62 2.04 -1.96 1.51
C PRO A 62 1.84 -1.77 0.00
N ALA A 63 1.09 -2.66 -0.62
CA ALA A 63 0.72 -2.52 -2.02
C ALA A 63 -0.75 -2.20 -2.16
N GLN A 64 -1.06 -1.31 -3.09
CA GLN A 64 -2.43 -1.15 -3.55
C GLN A 64 -2.73 -2.18 -4.63
N LEU A 65 -3.95 -2.68 -4.61
CA LEU A 65 -4.43 -3.47 -5.73
C LEU A 65 -4.55 -2.57 -6.98
N PRO A 66 -4.17 -3.07 -8.15
CA PRO A 66 -4.28 -2.29 -9.37
C PRO A 66 -5.74 -1.95 -9.69
N PRO A 67 -6.01 -0.82 -10.36
CA PRO A 67 -7.35 -0.50 -10.81
C PRO A 67 -7.82 -1.52 -11.85
N LEU A 68 -9.07 -1.96 -11.71
CA LEU A 68 -9.74 -2.86 -12.66
C LEU A 68 -10.65 -2.05 -13.60
N SER A 69 -10.04 -1.13 -14.36
CA SER A 69 -10.77 -0.12 -15.16
C SER A 69 -11.67 -0.71 -16.24
N TRP A 70 -11.43 -1.96 -16.62
CA TRP A 70 -12.32 -2.70 -17.58
C TRP A 70 -13.65 -3.15 -16.97
N LEU A 71 -13.76 -3.11 -15.64
CA LEU A 71 -14.99 -3.46 -14.93
C LEU A 71 -15.80 -2.22 -14.55
N ASP A 72 -15.15 -1.18 -14.07
CA ASP A 72 -15.77 0.13 -13.82
C ASP A 72 -14.68 1.21 -13.94
N ASP A 73 -14.97 2.26 -14.67
CA ASP A 73 -14.03 3.35 -14.88
C ASP A 73 -14.44 4.64 -14.16
N THR A 74 -15.48 4.58 -13.32
CA THR A 74 -15.93 5.70 -12.51
C THR A 74 -14.92 6.05 -11.43
N VAL A 75 -14.58 7.33 -11.31
CA VAL A 75 -13.71 7.84 -10.25
C VAL A 75 -14.57 8.20 -9.05
N PRO A 76 -14.31 7.65 -7.85
CA PRO A 76 -15.04 8.05 -6.65
C PRO A 76 -14.79 9.53 -6.32
N ALA A 77 -15.79 10.19 -5.72
CA ALA A 77 -15.60 11.56 -5.23
C ALA A 77 -14.54 11.63 -4.12
N ALA A 78 -13.86 12.76 -4.03
CA ALA A 78 -12.86 13.00 -2.98
C ALA A 78 -13.52 13.21 -1.61
N PRO A 79 -12.84 12.89 -0.47
CA PRO A 79 -13.36 13.25 0.84
C PRO A 79 -13.36 14.75 1.01
N GLU A 80 -14.24 15.16 1.86
CA GLU A 80 -14.40 16.55 2.21
C GLU A 80 -13.94 16.80 3.66
N GLU A 81 -13.81 18.06 4.02
CA GLU A 81 -13.52 18.50 5.39
C GLU A 81 -12.39 17.75 6.08
N ILE A 82 -11.24 17.61 5.42
CA ILE A 82 -10.08 16.97 6.03
C ILE A 82 -9.55 17.86 7.15
N ARG A 83 -9.43 17.29 8.35
CA ARG A 83 -8.95 17.97 9.55
C ARG A 83 -7.85 17.16 10.21
N VAL A 84 -6.90 17.87 10.80
CA VAL A 84 -5.89 17.28 11.66
C VAL A 84 -5.91 18.04 12.98
N GLU A 85 -6.06 17.30 14.05
CA GLU A 85 -6.14 17.84 15.41
C GLU A 85 -5.12 17.10 16.27
N LYS A 86 -4.42 17.84 17.16
CA LYS A 86 -3.52 17.21 18.11
C LYS A 86 -4.32 16.87 19.35
N GLU A 87 -4.37 15.59 19.69
CA GLU A 87 -5.00 15.06 20.91
C GLU A 87 -3.92 14.40 21.79
N GLY A 88 -3.34 15.15 22.75
CA GLY A 88 -2.25 14.65 23.59
C GLY A 88 -0.99 14.36 22.77
N ASP A 89 -0.54 13.11 22.80
CA ASP A 89 0.65 12.64 22.08
C ASP A 89 0.29 11.99 20.72
N GLU A 90 -0.95 12.19 20.25
CA GLU A 90 -1.41 11.68 18.98
C GLU A 90 -1.96 12.78 18.07
N LEU A 91 -1.87 12.55 16.77
CA LEU A 91 -2.56 13.33 15.75
C LEU A 91 -3.78 12.57 15.30
N LYS A 92 -4.95 13.17 15.46
CA LYS A 92 -6.18 12.69 14.88
C LYS A 92 -6.36 13.29 13.50
N LEU A 93 -6.32 12.44 12.51
CA LEU A 93 -6.65 12.78 11.13
C LEU A 93 -8.09 12.33 10.86
N SER A 94 -8.95 13.26 10.47
CA SER A 94 -10.38 12.99 10.22
C SER A 94 -10.85 13.63 8.92
N TRP A 95 -11.89 13.08 8.32
CA TRP A 95 -12.47 13.55 7.06
C TRP A 95 -13.96 13.23 7.00
N GLN A 96 -14.67 13.92 6.12
CA GLN A 96 -16.07 13.62 5.83
C GLN A 96 -16.14 12.65 4.64
N LYS A 97 -17.00 11.63 4.77
CA LYS A 97 -17.31 10.72 3.65
C LYS A 97 -17.87 11.54 2.50
N PRO A 98 -17.37 11.36 1.27
CA PRO A 98 -17.92 12.06 0.12
C PRO A 98 -19.37 11.66 -0.12
N ASP A 99 -20.18 12.64 -0.49
CA ASP A 99 -21.55 12.39 -0.96
C ASP A 99 -21.47 11.80 -2.39
N SER A 100 -21.65 10.52 -2.49
CA SER A 100 -21.49 9.76 -3.72
C SER A 100 -22.54 8.66 -3.77
N GLU A 101 -23.14 8.46 -4.94
CA GLU A 101 -24.08 7.35 -5.20
C GLU A 101 -23.42 5.98 -5.01
N LYS A 102 -22.09 5.91 -5.07
CA LYS A 102 -21.33 4.69 -4.84
C LYS A 102 -20.70 4.71 -3.47
N ASP A 103 -20.87 3.62 -2.74
CA ASP A 103 -20.21 3.44 -1.45
C ASP A 103 -18.69 3.40 -1.58
N VAL A 104 -18.03 4.32 -0.87
CA VAL A 104 -16.59 4.25 -0.64
C VAL A 104 -16.35 3.16 0.38
N LEU A 105 -15.54 2.17 0.01
CA LEU A 105 -15.29 1.03 0.89
C LEU A 105 -14.12 1.21 1.81
N THR A 106 -13.05 1.79 1.28
CA THR A 106 -11.81 1.95 2.04
C THR A 106 -11.07 3.19 1.59
N TYR A 107 -10.33 3.77 2.54
CA TYR A 107 -9.42 4.88 2.30
C TYR A 107 -7.99 4.39 2.37
N THR A 108 -7.10 5.09 1.67
CA THR A 108 -5.65 4.95 1.81
C THR A 108 -5.08 6.31 2.13
N VAL A 109 -4.31 6.39 3.20
CA VAL A 109 -3.61 7.59 3.61
C VAL A 109 -2.17 7.50 3.14
N TYR A 110 -1.70 8.55 2.49
CA TYR A 110 -0.31 8.73 2.07
C TYR A 110 0.35 9.78 2.90
N TYR A 111 1.64 9.64 3.06
CA TYR A 111 2.45 10.58 3.77
C TYR A 111 3.77 10.85 3.05
N SER A 112 4.34 12.03 3.23
CA SER A 112 5.65 12.40 2.74
C SER A 112 6.35 13.32 3.72
N LEU A 113 7.68 13.28 3.72
CA LEU A 113 8.55 14.22 4.45
C LEU A 113 8.96 15.40 3.56
N THR A 114 8.46 15.44 2.33
CA THR A 114 8.70 16.53 1.38
C THR A 114 7.35 17.13 0.98
N ASP A 115 7.38 18.29 0.35
CA ASP A 115 6.21 19.02 -0.14
C ASP A 115 5.47 18.32 -1.30
N SER A 116 5.89 17.14 -1.69
CA SER A 116 5.26 16.35 -2.75
C SER A 116 5.03 14.89 -2.36
N ILE A 117 3.92 14.32 -2.82
CA ILE A 117 3.59 12.91 -2.66
C ILE A 117 3.50 12.24 -4.03
N ASN A 118 4.23 11.14 -4.21
CA ASN A 118 4.04 10.28 -5.35
C ASN A 118 3.02 9.17 -5.01
N PRO A 119 1.77 9.24 -5.51
CA PRO A 119 0.73 8.26 -5.20
C PRO A 119 0.96 6.89 -5.83
N THR A 120 1.91 6.77 -6.76
CA THR A 120 2.29 5.49 -7.35
C THR A 120 3.39 4.80 -6.57
N SER A 121 4.04 5.50 -5.64
CA SER A 121 5.08 4.95 -4.80
C SER A 121 4.49 4.31 -3.54
N ALA A 122 4.69 3.02 -3.37
CA ALA A 122 4.28 2.32 -2.16
C ALA A 122 4.98 2.86 -0.89
N ARG A 123 6.12 3.52 -1.03
CA ARG A 123 6.86 4.15 0.08
C ARG A 123 6.10 5.30 0.75
N ASN A 124 5.21 5.92 0.00
CA ASN A 124 4.37 7.00 0.52
C ASN A 124 3.06 6.50 1.16
N ILE A 125 2.76 5.21 1.10
CA ILE A 125 1.58 4.65 1.75
C ILE A 125 1.84 4.56 3.25
N LEU A 126 1.08 5.33 4.01
CA LEU A 126 1.09 5.27 5.47
C LEU A 126 0.18 4.14 5.97
N MET A 127 -1.05 4.13 5.48
CA MET A 127 -2.06 3.15 5.87
C MET A 127 -3.04 2.91 4.73
N THR A 128 -3.48 1.69 4.55
CA THR A 128 -4.46 1.29 3.53
C THR A 128 -5.56 0.42 4.13
N GLY A 129 -6.70 0.34 3.44
CA GLY A 129 -7.82 -0.49 3.88
C GLY A 129 -8.63 0.12 5.03
N ILE A 130 -8.50 1.42 5.29
CA ILE A 130 -9.21 2.14 6.35
C ILE A 130 -10.69 2.22 5.96
N ARG A 131 -11.58 1.83 6.86
CA ARG A 131 -13.03 1.91 6.67
C ARG A 131 -13.66 3.08 7.42
N ASP A 132 -13.01 3.49 8.50
CA ASP A 132 -13.43 4.62 9.31
C ASP A 132 -13.09 5.96 8.62
N THR A 133 -13.69 7.04 9.10
CA THR A 133 -13.43 8.40 8.62
C THR A 133 -12.44 9.15 9.52
N SER A 134 -11.71 8.42 10.35
CA SER A 134 -10.62 8.97 11.17
C SER A 134 -9.58 7.92 11.49
N ILE A 135 -8.34 8.38 11.74
CA ILE A 135 -7.24 7.56 12.26
C ILE A 135 -6.45 8.38 13.28
N TYR A 136 -5.76 7.67 14.17
CA TYR A 136 -4.80 8.25 15.11
C TYR A 136 -3.39 7.87 14.70
N LEU A 137 -2.49 8.84 14.77
CA LEU A 137 -1.09 8.69 14.41
C LEU A 137 -0.24 9.18 15.59
N PRO A 138 0.81 8.46 16.00
CA PRO A 138 1.70 8.95 17.04
C PRO A 138 2.41 10.22 16.57
N VAL A 139 2.53 11.22 17.45
CA VAL A 139 3.33 12.42 17.21
C VAL A 139 4.80 12.04 17.40
N ASP A 140 5.58 12.11 16.34
CA ASP A 140 7.02 12.06 16.46
C ASP A 140 7.54 13.44 16.84
N THR A 141 7.67 13.69 18.15
CA THR A 141 8.13 14.97 18.70
C THR A 141 9.62 15.23 18.48
N THR A 142 10.36 14.26 17.93
CA THR A 142 11.81 14.37 17.76
C THR A 142 12.23 14.99 16.44
N SER A 143 11.31 15.21 15.52
CA SER A 143 11.61 15.77 14.21
C SER A 143 10.61 16.86 13.82
N GLU A 144 11.12 18.02 13.39
CA GLU A 144 10.36 19.01 12.64
C GLU A 144 9.99 18.40 11.27
N ARG A 145 8.96 17.56 11.22
CA ARG A 145 8.55 16.88 10.00
C ARG A 145 7.30 17.51 9.43
N ILE A 146 7.36 17.84 8.15
CA ILE A 146 6.19 18.20 7.37
C ILE A 146 5.47 16.91 6.98
N TYR A 147 4.24 16.76 7.42
CA TYR A 147 3.38 15.65 7.01
C TYR A 147 2.43 16.13 5.93
N ILE A 148 2.49 15.52 4.76
CA ILE A 148 1.51 15.73 3.71
C ILE A 148 0.67 14.47 3.62
N PHE A 149 -0.64 14.63 3.84
CA PHE A 149 -1.59 13.53 3.72
C PHE A 149 -2.32 13.63 2.39
N ARG A 150 -2.40 12.51 1.71
CA ARG A 150 -3.17 12.36 0.49
C ARG A 150 -4.09 11.17 0.64
N PHE A 151 -5.32 11.31 0.21
CA PHE A 151 -6.32 10.28 0.30
C PHE A 151 -6.55 9.68 -1.08
N ILE A 152 -6.63 8.35 -1.12
CA ILE A 152 -7.07 7.62 -2.29
C ILE A 152 -8.21 6.71 -1.88
N PHE A 153 -9.27 6.72 -2.66
CA PHE A 153 -10.49 5.98 -2.40
C PHE A 153 -10.57 4.76 -3.26
N HIS A 154 -11.16 3.74 -2.68
CA HIS A 154 -11.47 2.51 -3.36
C HIS A 154 -12.95 2.20 -3.18
N SER A 155 -13.71 2.11 -4.27
CA SER A 155 -15.04 1.53 -4.23
C SER A 155 -14.97 0.01 -4.40
N LEU A 156 -15.99 -0.74 -3.95
CA LEU A 156 -16.04 -2.21 -4.10
C LEU A 156 -16.04 -2.63 -5.55
N SER A 157 -16.70 -1.84 -6.36
CA SER A 157 -16.87 -2.22 -7.73
C SER A 157 -15.61 -2.05 -8.53
N TYR A 158 -14.77 -1.00 -8.31
CA TYR A 158 -13.52 -0.83 -9.07
C TYR A 158 -12.70 0.38 -8.62
N ARG A 159 -11.39 0.27 -8.85
CA ARG A 159 -10.35 1.07 -8.28
C ARG A 159 -9.84 2.11 -9.25
N LYS A 160 -10.52 3.23 -9.36
CA LYS A 160 -9.89 4.45 -9.82
C LYS A 160 -9.53 5.34 -8.65
N ARG A 161 -8.44 6.05 -8.82
CA ARG A 161 -7.90 6.97 -7.82
C ARG A 161 -8.59 8.31 -7.98
N ALA A 162 -9.49 8.67 -7.08
CA ALA A 162 -9.73 10.08 -6.86
C ALA A 162 -8.57 10.61 -6.03
N ILE A 163 -7.88 11.59 -6.57
CA ILE A 163 -6.77 12.23 -5.89
C ILE A 163 -7.26 13.61 -5.57
N GLU A 164 -7.43 13.95 -4.29
CA GLU A 164 -7.41 15.36 -3.94
C GLU A 164 -7.13 15.66 -2.47
N ARG A 165 -6.45 16.73 -2.32
CA ARG A 165 -5.98 17.61 -1.26
C ARG A 165 -4.73 17.15 -0.54
N ASN A 166 -3.67 17.95 -0.75
CA ASN A 166 -2.51 18.00 0.10
C ASN A 166 -2.86 18.85 1.32
N LEU A 167 -2.74 18.31 2.51
CA LEU A 167 -2.74 19.08 3.74
C LEU A 167 -1.29 19.19 4.19
N LEU A 168 -0.77 20.42 4.23
CA LEU A 168 0.58 20.70 4.71
C LEU A 168 0.49 21.02 6.20
N LEU A 169 1.18 20.26 7.02
CA LEU A 169 1.31 20.51 8.44
C LEU A 169 2.77 20.75 8.76
N SER A 170 3.07 21.93 9.28
CA SER A 170 4.34 22.23 9.97
C SER A 170 4.05 22.34 11.48
N PHE A 171 4.84 21.65 12.29
CA PHE A 171 4.79 21.74 13.74
C PHE A 171 6.08 22.37 14.24
#